data_9ffe4d0c395dec6ba3006a9e0d5274f1
#
_entry.id   9ffe4d0c395dec6ba3006a9e0d5274f1
#
_cell.length_a   1.000
_cell.length_b   1.000
_cell.length_c   1.000
_cell.angle_alpha   90.00
_cell.angle_beta   90.00
_cell.angle_gamma   90.00
#
_symmetry.space_group_name_H-M   'P 1'
#
loop_
_entity.id
_entity.type
_entity.pdbx_description
1 polymer ?
#
loop_
_entity_poly.entity_id
_entity_poly.type
_entity_poly.pdbx_seq_one_letter_code
_entity_poly.pdbx_strand_id
1 'polypeptide(L)'
;MGSTHPFAEPEYDQLTLDSPWCTVARANKRIGLAISDSPYGPWKRLDEPILKTQPGTFYSFLTSNPSPIIQEDGSIVMIFKGRRYINGYQHSAMSLGIAYAPQIEGPYKVLNNNQPIFEVNGQGEAEDPFLWKDSNGYHIIFKDHVGKFTGEQGGGVMAHSK
;
A
#
# COMPACT_ATOMS: atom_id res chain seq x y z
N MET A 1 1.60 -9.58 -5.81
CA MET A 1 2.38 -10.04 -6.99
C MET A 1 3.53 -9.06 -7.19
N GLY A 2 4.77 -9.55 -7.19
CA GLY A 2 5.92 -8.72 -7.53
C GLY A 2 5.85 -8.27 -8.99
N SER A 3 6.28 -7.05 -9.29
CA SER A 3 6.42 -6.60 -10.68
C SER A 3 7.48 -7.46 -11.36
N THR A 4 7.15 -8.02 -12.51
CA THR A 4 8.15 -8.63 -13.37
C THR A 4 9.04 -7.54 -13.96
N HIS A 5 10.34 -7.64 -13.71
CA HIS A 5 11.31 -6.71 -14.28
C HIS A 5 11.77 -7.21 -15.64
N PRO A 6 11.89 -6.34 -16.68
CA PRO A 6 12.24 -6.77 -18.03
C PRO A 6 13.73 -7.10 -18.22
N PHE A 7 14.55 -7.00 -17.18
CA PHE A 7 15.98 -7.29 -17.24
C PHE A 7 16.29 -8.71 -16.78
N ALA A 8 17.44 -9.25 -17.23
CA ALA A 8 17.91 -10.55 -16.81
C ALA A 8 17.84 -10.70 -15.30
N GLU A 9 17.27 -11.82 -14.85
CA GLU A 9 17.18 -12.13 -13.43
C GLU A 9 18.59 -12.25 -12.85
N PRO A 10 18.91 -11.45 -11.80
CA PRO A 10 20.16 -11.66 -11.08
C PRO A 10 20.09 -13.00 -10.33
N GLU A 11 21.23 -13.56 -10.00
CA GLU A 11 21.29 -14.73 -9.13
C GLU A 11 20.68 -14.38 -7.76
N TYR A 12 19.54 -14.98 -7.46
CA TYR A 12 18.68 -14.63 -6.31
C TYR A 12 19.38 -14.76 -4.95
N ASP A 13 20.32 -15.67 -4.81
CA ASP A 13 21.12 -15.91 -3.61
C ASP A 13 22.11 -14.77 -3.29
N GLN A 14 22.37 -13.89 -4.26
CA GLN A 14 23.23 -12.72 -4.10
C GLN A 14 22.44 -11.43 -3.83
N LEU A 15 21.09 -11.47 -3.83
CA LEU A 15 20.26 -10.30 -3.59
C LEU A 15 20.09 -10.03 -2.10
N THR A 16 20.58 -8.89 -1.65
CA THR A 16 20.21 -8.33 -0.34
C THR A 16 19.00 -7.41 -0.47
N LEU A 17 18.28 -7.18 0.62
CA LEU A 17 17.14 -6.25 0.66
C LEU A 17 17.51 -4.83 0.25
N ASP A 18 18.77 -4.45 0.40
CA ASP A 18 19.30 -3.12 0.07
C ASP A 18 19.93 -3.05 -1.33
N SER A 19 19.90 -4.15 -2.08
CA SER A 19 20.44 -4.15 -3.44
C SER A 19 19.65 -3.21 -4.36
N PRO A 20 20.28 -2.58 -5.36
CA PRO A 20 19.58 -1.75 -6.34
C PRO A 20 18.43 -2.48 -7.05
N TRP A 21 18.55 -3.78 -7.28
CA TRP A 21 17.50 -4.63 -7.85
C TRP A 21 16.25 -4.70 -6.99
N CYS A 22 16.40 -4.94 -5.69
CA CYS A 22 15.28 -4.95 -4.77
C CYS A 22 14.61 -3.57 -4.69
N THR A 23 15.38 -2.50 -4.76
CA THR A 23 14.88 -1.13 -4.80
C THR A 23 14.07 -0.86 -6.07
N VAL A 24 14.58 -1.25 -7.24
CA VAL A 24 13.87 -1.10 -8.52
C VAL A 24 12.58 -1.93 -8.53
N ALA A 25 12.62 -3.17 -8.06
CA ALA A 25 11.43 -4.02 -7.95
C ALA A 25 10.36 -3.40 -7.03
N ARG A 26 10.78 -2.80 -5.92
CA ARG A 26 9.88 -2.05 -5.03
C ARG A 26 9.32 -0.80 -5.68
N ALA A 27 10.15 -0.03 -6.37
CA ALA A 27 9.75 1.19 -7.07
C ALA A 27 8.67 0.96 -8.14
N ASN A 28 8.60 -0.25 -8.70
CA ASN A 28 7.61 -0.64 -9.69
C ASN A 28 6.29 -1.15 -9.10
N LYS A 29 6.17 -1.26 -7.78
CA LYS A 29 4.91 -1.69 -7.14
C LYS A 29 3.84 -0.61 -7.28
N ARG A 30 2.68 -1.02 -7.80
CA ARG A 30 1.48 -0.21 -7.94
C ARG A 30 0.26 -1.06 -7.60
N ILE A 31 -0.81 -0.40 -7.19
CA ILE A 31 -2.09 -1.05 -6.95
C ILE A 31 -2.84 -1.12 -8.27
N GLY A 32 -3.08 -2.32 -8.75
CA GLY A 32 -3.89 -2.60 -9.94
C GLY A 32 -5.24 -3.20 -9.56
N LEU A 33 -6.11 -3.36 -10.54
CA LEU A 33 -7.43 -3.98 -10.40
C LEU A 33 -7.60 -5.05 -11.46
N ALA A 34 -8.19 -6.17 -11.07
CA ALA A 34 -8.73 -7.17 -11.99
C ALA A 34 -10.16 -7.52 -11.55
N ILE A 35 -11.05 -7.67 -12.51
CA ILE A 35 -12.48 -7.92 -12.31
C ILE A 35 -12.87 -9.21 -13.01
N SER A 36 -13.76 -9.98 -12.39
CA SER A 36 -14.37 -11.18 -12.96
C SER A 36 -15.76 -11.36 -12.39
N ASP A 37 -16.67 -11.98 -13.17
CA ASP A 37 -18.00 -12.39 -12.74
C ASP A 37 -17.98 -13.69 -11.90
N SER A 38 -16.81 -14.35 -11.81
CA SER A 38 -16.63 -15.60 -11.07
C SER A 38 -15.30 -15.61 -10.35
N PRO A 39 -15.18 -16.17 -9.12
CA PRO A 39 -13.92 -16.34 -8.44
C PRO A 39 -12.90 -17.20 -9.20
N TYR A 40 -13.35 -17.99 -10.12
CA TYR A 40 -12.53 -18.83 -11.01
C TYR A 40 -12.05 -18.09 -12.26
N GLY A 41 -12.50 -16.86 -12.50
CA GLY A 41 -12.19 -16.08 -13.69
C GLY A 41 -13.15 -16.37 -14.88
N PRO A 42 -12.77 -15.95 -16.09
CA PRO A 42 -11.52 -15.25 -16.41
C PRO A 42 -11.44 -13.85 -15.80
N TRP A 43 -10.25 -13.49 -15.30
CA TRP A 43 -9.99 -12.17 -14.71
C TRP A 43 -9.55 -11.18 -15.77
N LYS A 44 -10.25 -10.06 -15.87
CA LYS A 44 -9.89 -8.92 -16.73
C LYS A 44 -9.13 -7.91 -15.89
N ARG A 45 -7.83 -7.77 -16.14
CA ARG A 45 -6.98 -6.78 -15.49
C ARG A 45 -7.09 -5.45 -16.21
N LEU A 46 -7.17 -4.35 -15.46
CA LEU A 46 -6.96 -3.01 -16.00
C LEU A 46 -5.48 -2.82 -16.33
N ASP A 47 -5.19 -2.18 -17.46
CA ASP A 47 -3.81 -1.94 -17.91
C ASP A 47 -3.10 -0.90 -17.03
N GLU A 48 -3.84 0.10 -16.54
CA GLU A 48 -3.32 1.14 -15.69
C GLU A 48 -3.55 0.85 -14.20
N PRO A 49 -2.61 1.26 -13.32
CA PRO A 49 -2.84 1.21 -11.88
C PRO A 49 -4.01 2.09 -11.47
N ILE A 50 -4.84 1.60 -10.54
CA ILE A 50 -5.95 2.39 -9.96
C ILE A 50 -5.47 3.46 -8.99
N LEU A 51 -4.28 3.27 -8.39
CA LEU A 51 -3.62 4.26 -7.54
C LEU A 51 -2.16 4.42 -7.98
N LYS A 52 -1.89 5.52 -8.68
CA LYS A 52 -0.55 5.89 -9.16
C LYS A 52 0.24 6.57 -8.04
N THR A 53 1.57 6.51 -8.12
CA THR A 53 2.44 7.33 -7.28
C THR A 53 2.32 8.81 -7.68
N GLN A 54 2.54 9.70 -6.72
CA GLN A 54 2.51 11.14 -6.95
C GLN A 54 3.78 11.79 -6.38
N PRO A 55 4.55 12.53 -7.19
CA PRO A 55 5.72 13.26 -6.72
C PRO A 55 5.42 14.20 -5.55
N GLY A 56 6.34 14.29 -4.60
CA GLY A 56 6.21 15.17 -3.43
C GLY A 56 5.34 14.61 -2.29
N THR A 57 4.75 13.43 -2.45
CA THR A 57 3.90 12.81 -1.42
C THR A 57 4.63 11.66 -0.69
N PHE A 58 4.02 11.16 0.42
CA PHE A 58 4.53 10.00 1.14
C PHE A 58 4.50 8.70 0.33
N TYR A 59 3.76 8.65 -0.77
CA TYR A 59 3.63 7.50 -1.68
C TYR A 59 4.26 7.76 -3.06
N SER A 60 5.24 8.67 -3.14
CA SER A 60 5.89 9.02 -4.41
C SER A 60 6.78 7.91 -4.97
N PHE A 61 7.22 6.96 -4.15
CA PHE A 61 8.08 5.86 -4.56
C PHE A 61 7.27 4.60 -4.93
N LEU A 62 6.33 4.19 -4.08
CA LEU A 62 5.47 3.04 -4.33
C LEU A 62 4.09 3.18 -3.69
N THR A 63 3.11 2.44 -4.25
CA THR A 63 1.82 2.13 -3.63
C THR A 63 1.63 0.60 -3.64
N SER A 64 1.23 0.02 -2.50
CA SER A 64 1.06 -1.43 -2.37
C SER A 64 0.17 -1.81 -1.18
N ASN A 65 -0.04 -3.11 -0.96
CA ASN A 65 -0.77 -3.69 0.16
C ASN A 65 -2.13 -3.01 0.37
N PRO A 66 -3.02 -3.01 -0.66
CA PRO A 66 -4.34 -2.41 -0.53
C PRO A 66 -5.24 -3.22 0.39
N SER A 67 -6.01 -2.54 1.22
CA SER A 67 -7.12 -3.10 1.98
C SER A 67 -8.38 -2.28 1.72
N PRO A 68 -9.16 -2.59 0.68
CA PRO A 68 -10.39 -1.89 0.34
C PRO A 68 -11.58 -2.43 1.11
N ILE A 69 -12.56 -1.55 1.37
CA ILE A 69 -13.94 -1.93 1.71
C ILE A 69 -14.90 -1.21 0.77
N ILE A 70 -15.97 -1.90 0.42
CA ILE A 70 -17.09 -1.35 -0.36
C ILE A 70 -18.10 -0.78 0.64
N GLN A 71 -18.47 0.49 0.46
CA GLN A 71 -19.51 1.15 1.23
C GLN A 71 -20.90 0.76 0.72
N GLU A 72 -21.94 1.04 1.49
CA GLU A 72 -23.34 0.75 1.12
C GLU A 72 -23.76 1.46 -0.18
N ASP A 73 -23.20 2.62 -0.47
CA ASP A 73 -23.46 3.39 -1.71
C ASP A 73 -22.60 2.94 -2.90
N GLY A 74 -21.81 1.87 -2.75
CA GLY A 74 -20.90 1.35 -3.77
C GLY A 74 -19.56 2.06 -3.85
N SER A 75 -19.35 3.12 -3.08
CA SER A 75 -18.05 3.79 -3.00
C SER A 75 -17.02 2.94 -2.27
N ILE A 76 -15.75 3.24 -2.48
CA ILE A 76 -14.63 2.49 -1.92
C ILE A 76 -13.83 3.38 -0.96
N VAL A 77 -13.56 2.85 0.23
CA VAL A 77 -12.50 3.34 1.11
C VAL A 77 -11.40 2.30 1.13
N MET A 78 -10.16 2.72 0.93
CA MET A 78 -9.02 1.83 0.84
C MET A 78 -7.86 2.35 1.67
N ILE A 79 -7.37 1.54 2.59
CA ILE A 79 -6.06 1.77 3.22
C ILE A 79 -4.99 1.14 2.32
N PHE A 80 -3.85 1.81 2.19
CA PHE A 80 -2.74 1.33 1.38
C PHE A 80 -1.40 1.71 2.00
N LYS A 81 -0.37 0.95 1.65
CA LYS A 81 1.01 1.25 2.01
C LYS A 81 1.67 2.14 0.96
N GLY A 82 2.36 3.18 1.43
CA GLY A 82 3.21 4.04 0.62
C GLY A 82 4.63 4.15 1.17
N ARG A 83 5.56 4.51 0.28
CA ARG A 83 6.90 5.01 0.61
C ARG A 83 7.18 6.24 -0.23
N ARG A 84 7.88 7.20 0.36
CA ARG A 84 8.34 8.41 -0.34
C ARG A 84 9.70 8.15 -0.96
N TYR A 85 9.90 8.61 -2.19
CA TYR A 85 11.22 8.73 -2.79
C TYR A 85 12.04 9.81 -2.08
N ILE A 86 13.29 9.52 -1.78
CA ILE A 86 14.23 10.46 -1.15
C ILE A 86 15.26 10.90 -2.20
N ASN A 87 16.17 10.02 -2.55
CA ASN A 87 17.15 10.25 -3.63
C ASN A 87 17.79 8.93 -4.07
N GLY A 88 18.33 8.86 -5.28
CA GLY A 88 19.02 7.68 -5.81
C GLY A 88 18.23 6.39 -5.59
N TYR A 89 18.69 5.52 -4.70
CA TYR A 89 18.02 4.28 -4.30
C TYR A 89 17.28 4.39 -2.95
N GLN A 90 17.30 5.57 -2.33
CA GLN A 90 16.74 5.76 -0.99
C GLN A 90 15.25 6.07 -1.03
N HIS A 91 14.54 5.51 -0.09
CA HIS A 91 13.11 5.75 0.14
C HIS A 91 12.83 5.86 1.65
N SER A 92 11.69 6.45 1.99
CA SER A 92 11.24 6.56 3.39
C SER A 92 10.88 5.20 3.99
N ALA A 93 10.67 5.20 5.30
CA ALA A 93 9.92 4.16 6.01
C ALA A 93 8.52 3.92 5.38
N MET A 94 7.92 2.77 5.67
CA MET A 94 6.55 2.43 5.26
C MET A 94 5.54 3.22 6.08
N SER A 95 4.60 3.85 5.41
CA SER A 95 3.48 4.58 6.01
C SER A 95 2.17 4.10 5.40
N LEU A 96 1.08 4.20 6.15
CA LEU A 96 -0.26 3.89 5.67
C LEU A 96 -1.01 5.17 5.31
N GLY A 97 -1.65 5.15 4.16
CA GLY A 97 -2.54 6.20 3.70
C GLY A 97 -3.96 5.69 3.47
N ILE A 98 -4.86 6.62 3.25
CA ILE A 98 -6.26 6.35 2.94
C ILE A 98 -6.63 6.95 1.60
N ALA A 99 -7.33 6.19 0.78
CA ALA A 99 -7.87 6.64 -0.51
C ALA A 99 -9.37 6.35 -0.59
N TYR A 100 -10.05 7.15 -1.39
CA TYR A 100 -11.48 7.04 -1.68
C TYR A 100 -11.69 6.98 -3.20
N ALA A 101 -12.67 6.21 -3.63
CA ALA A 101 -13.20 6.22 -4.98
C ALA A 101 -14.73 6.09 -4.99
N PRO A 102 -15.44 6.73 -5.94
CA PRO A 102 -16.91 6.61 -6.05
C PRO A 102 -17.37 5.24 -6.52
N GLN A 103 -16.48 4.46 -7.13
CA GLN A 103 -16.70 3.10 -7.63
C GLN A 103 -15.38 2.34 -7.67
N ILE A 104 -15.42 1.01 -7.86
CA ILE A 104 -14.24 0.15 -7.72
C ILE A 104 -13.14 0.44 -8.75
N GLU A 105 -13.52 0.87 -9.94
CA GLU A 105 -12.57 1.25 -11.00
C GLU A 105 -11.93 2.62 -10.76
N GLY A 106 -12.44 3.39 -9.81
CA GLY A 106 -11.94 4.74 -9.50
C GLY A 106 -12.82 5.87 -10.07
N PRO A 107 -12.25 7.06 -10.21
CA PRO A 107 -10.86 7.43 -9.89
C PRO A 107 -10.59 7.46 -8.37
N TYR A 108 -9.47 6.90 -7.96
CA TYR A 108 -9.03 6.94 -6.57
C TYR A 108 -8.34 8.25 -6.23
N LYS A 109 -8.75 8.85 -5.11
CA LYS A 109 -8.17 10.07 -4.56
C LYS A 109 -7.63 9.79 -3.16
N VAL A 110 -6.36 10.10 -2.92
CA VAL A 110 -5.78 10.04 -1.59
C VAL A 110 -6.35 11.16 -0.73
N LEU A 111 -6.82 10.78 0.45
CA LEU A 111 -7.40 11.69 1.43
C LEU A 111 -6.33 12.24 2.39
N ASN A 112 -6.77 12.95 3.44
CA ASN A 112 -5.90 13.52 4.47
C ASN A 112 -4.80 14.43 3.89
N ASN A 113 -5.13 15.21 2.85
CA ASN A 113 -4.18 16.13 2.18
C ASN A 113 -2.89 15.43 1.70
N ASN A 114 -3.00 14.18 1.24
CA ASN A 114 -1.87 13.34 0.85
C ASN A 114 -0.86 13.06 1.98
N GLN A 115 -1.28 13.17 3.24
CA GLN A 115 -0.47 12.78 4.39
C GLN A 115 -0.81 11.36 4.83
N PRO A 116 0.14 10.62 5.42
CA PRO A 116 -0.15 9.31 5.99
C PRO A 116 -1.09 9.42 7.19
N ILE A 117 -1.84 8.35 7.46
CA ILE A 117 -2.69 8.23 8.66
C ILE A 117 -1.98 7.56 9.82
N PHE A 118 -0.92 6.79 9.54
CA PHE A 118 -0.05 6.18 10.54
C PHE A 118 1.41 6.42 10.19
N GLU A 119 2.08 7.18 11.04
CA GLU A 119 3.49 7.49 11.00
C GLU A 119 3.99 7.75 12.42
N VAL A 120 5.14 7.21 12.79
CA VAL A 120 5.75 7.45 14.10
C VAL A 120 7.02 8.29 13.90
N ASN A 121 6.88 9.60 13.95
CA ASN A 121 8.00 10.57 13.88
C ASN A 121 9.02 10.24 12.78
N GLY A 122 8.55 9.76 11.63
CA GLY A 122 9.38 9.33 10.51
C GLY A 122 10.23 8.07 10.74
N GLN A 123 10.04 7.36 11.86
CA GLN A 123 10.86 6.20 12.23
C GLN A 123 10.08 4.88 12.35
N GLY A 124 8.75 4.93 12.30
CA GLY A 124 7.91 3.75 12.30
C GLY A 124 7.76 3.15 10.90
N GLU A 125 7.46 1.87 10.82
CA GLU A 125 7.13 1.18 9.58
C GLU A 125 5.83 0.39 9.75
N ALA A 126 4.74 0.89 9.15
CA ALA A 126 3.44 0.24 9.15
C ALA A 126 3.21 -0.53 7.85
N GLU A 127 2.83 -1.80 7.96
CA GLU A 127 2.69 -2.72 6.82
C GLU A 127 1.44 -3.60 6.94
N ASP A 128 1.01 -4.17 5.83
CA ASP A 128 -0.05 -5.17 5.72
C ASP A 128 -1.35 -4.76 6.44
N PRO A 129 -1.97 -3.63 6.06
CA PRO A 129 -3.21 -3.20 6.67
C PRO A 129 -4.36 -4.15 6.32
N PHE A 130 -5.27 -4.35 7.27
CA PHE A 130 -6.58 -4.92 7.05
C PHE A 130 -7.65 -4.00 7.64
N LEU A 131 -8.51 -3.48 6.76
CA LEU A 131 -9.58 -2.54 7.10
C LEU A 131 -10.92 -3.26 7.14
N TRP A 132 -11.74 -2.99 8.16
CA TRP A 132 -13.16 -3.38 8.18
C TRP A 132 -14.00 -2.30 8.80
N LYS A 133 -15.31 -2.40 8.63
CA LYS A 133 -16.31 -1.51 9.20
C LYS A 133 -17.42 -2.33 9.86
N ASP A 134 -17.88 -1.88 11.00
CA ASP A 134 -19.08 -2.38 11.68
C ASP A 134 -19.97 -1.22 12.17
N SER A 135 -20.95 -1.51 13.03
CA SER A 135 -21.82 -0.51 13.61
C SER A 135 -21.12 0.51 14.50
N ASN A 136 -19.90 0.22 14.96
CA ASN A 136 -19.13 1.09 15.85
C ASN A 136 -18.16 2.01 15.07
N GLY A 137 -17.95 1.77 13.77
CA GLY A 137 -17.09 2.58 12.91
C GLY A 137 -16.09 1.76 12.11
N TYR A 138 -14.97 2.41 11.79
CA TYR A 138 -13.89 1.81 11.01
C TYR A 138 -12.82 1.27 11.94
N HIS A 139 -12.34 0.09 11.61
CA HIS A 139 -11.27 -0.59 12.32
C HIS A 139 -10.16 -0.96 11.37
N ILE A 140 -8.94 -0.89 11.84
CA ILE A 140 -7.77 -1.32 11.09
C ILE A 140 -6.85 -2.14 12.00
N ILE A 141 -6.31 -3.21 11.46
CA ILE A 141 -5.16 -3.89 12.03
C ILE A 141 -4.01 -3.81 11.03
N PHE A 142 -2.79 -3.60 11.51
CA PHE A 142 -1.61 -3.59 10.67
C PHE A 142 -0.38 -4.08 11.44
N LYS A 143 0.66 -4.44 10.69
CA LYS A 143 1.93 -4.90 11.24
C LYS A 143 2.84 -3.73 11.56
N ASP A 144 3.38 -3.71 12.77
CA ASP A 144 4.48 -2.86 13.18
C ASP A 144 5.82 -3.52 12.78
N HIS A 145 6.31 -3.18 11.59
CA HIS A 145 7.46 -3.89 11.01
C HIS A 145 8.73 -3.78 11.86
N VAL A 146 8.95 -2.65 12.52
CA VAL A 146 10.17 -2.36 13.29
C VAL A 146 9.95 -2.19 14.79
N GLY A 147 8.74 -2.38 15.29
CA GLY A 147 8.42 -2.34 16.72
C GLY A 147 8.28 -0.94 17.33
N LYS A 148 8.02 0.09 16.53
CA LYS A 148 7.90 1.47 17.05
C LYS A 148 6.56 1.81 17.68
N PHE A 149 5.51 1.09 17.31
CA PHE A 149 4.18 1.24 17.91
C PHE A 149 3.98 0.33 19.11
N THR A 150 4.50 -0.89 19.06
CA THR A 150 4.23 -1.96 20.02
C THR A 150 5.38 -2.25 20.97
N GLY A 151 6.60 -1.84 20.62
CA GLY A 151 7.84 -2.25 21.30
C GLY A 151 8.38 -3.60 20.77
N GLU A 152 7.66 -4.29 19.89
CA GLU A 152 8.04 -5.59 19.36
C GLU A 152 8.06 -5.59 17.82
N GLN A 153 9.16 -6.04 17.23
CA GLN A 153 9.28 -6.19 15.78
C GLN A 153 8.24 -7.19 15.26
N GLY A 154 7.45 -6.75 14.29
CA GLY A 154 6.38 -7.57 13.72
C GLY A 154 5.12 -7.63 14.57
N GLY A 155 5.02 -6.84 15.65
CA GLY A 155 3.84 -6.74 16.49
C GLY A 155 2.61 -6.25 15.74
N GLY A 156 1.42 -6.65 16.20
CA GLY A 156 0.13 -6.21 15.65
C GLY A 156 -0.35 -4.92 16.31
N VAL A 157 -0.76 -3.95 15.50
CA VAL A 157 -1.41 -2.70 15.96
C VAL A 157 -2.86 -2.72 15.53
N MET A 158 -3.77 -2.40 16.44
CA MET A 158 -5.18 -2.17 16.12
C MET A 158 -5.56 -0.72 16.41
N ALA A 159 -6.26 -0.09 15.49
CA ALA A 159 -6.82 1.24 15.66
C ALA A 159 -8.28 1.28 15.21
N HIS A 160 -9.00 2.28 15.68
CA HIS A 160 -10.43 2.44 15.44
C HIS A 160 -10.76 3.93 15.27
N SER A 161 -11.71 4.22 14.38
CA SER A 161 -12.25 5.56 14.12
C SER A 161 -13.77 5.46 13.95
N LYS A 162 -14.48 6.40 14.52
CA LYS A 162 -15.94 6.54 14.33
C LYS A 162 -16.26 7.27 13.04
#